data_fac896cc3182c626f409bcdb39f1c8f3
#
_entry.id   fac896cc3182c626f409bcdb39f1c8f3
#
_cell.length_a   1.000
_cell.length_b   1.000
_cell.length_c   1.000
_cell.angle_alpha   90.00
_cell.angle_beta   90.00
_cell.angle_gamma   90.00
#
_symmetry.space_group_name_H-M   'P 1'
#
loop_
_entity.id
_entity.type
_entity.pdbx_description
1 polymer ?
#
loop_
_entity_poly.entity_id
_entity_poly.type
_entity_poly.pdbx_seq_one_letter_code
_entity_poly.pdbx_strand_id
1 'polypeptide(L)'
;HLLLWHEAAGRPSGTDWLAEASDLLLVMTSANPHGEPLVIANDEALHRLTGIADAYLLHDRDIVIRCDDSVVRATPDENQENWGQTPIFLRRARGYVPVPIQLADDGPTVLALGGYLKNTICVIKGREAFLSQHIGGLDNAAAIGFLEETVTHLLAILDVRPELIAHDLHPDFPSTHL
;
A
#
# COMPACT_ATOMS: atom_id res chain seq x y z
N HIS A 1 15.66 -8.58 4.04
CA HIS A 1 16.70 -7.72 4.62
C HIS A 1 17.75 -8.55 5.35
N LEU A 2 17.38 -9.35 6.37
CA LEU A 2 18.30 -10.16 7.16
C LEU A 2 19.27 -10.98 6.32
N LEU A 3 18.81 -11.59 5.22
CA LEU A 3 19.67 -12.37 4.33
C LEU A 3 20.78 -11.54 3.70
N LEU A 4 20.58 -10.26 3.42
CA LEU A 4 21.61 -9.40 2.84
C LEU A 4 22.74 -9.15 3.86
N TRP A 5 22.39 -8.89 5.13
CA TRP A 5 23.41 -8.77 6.20
C TRP A 5 24.10 -10.09 6.48
N HIS A 6 23.35 -11.20 6.47
CA HIS A 6 23.94 -12.53 6.64
C HIS A 6 24.95 -12.86 5.54
N GLU A 7 24.62 -12.57 4.28
CA GLU A 7 25.56 -12.73 3.15
C GLU A 7 26.79 -11.82 3.32
N ALA A 8 26.59 -10.55 3.66
CA ALA A 8 27.67 -9.58 3.85
C ALA A 8 28.59 -9.96 5.02
N ALA A 9 28.05 -10.58 6.08
CA ALA A 9 28.82 -11.09 7.21
C ALA A 9 29.56 -12.42 6.91
N GLY A 10 29.50 -12.95 5.69
CA GLY A 10 30.15 -14.19 5.30
C GLY A 10 29.41 -15.46 5.71
N ARG A 11 28.09 -15.39 5.87
CA ARG A 11 27.20 -16.53 6.21
C ARG A 11 27.53 -17.19 7.55
N PRO A 12 27.64 -16.45 8.64
CA PRO A 12 27.93 -17.03 9.95
C PRO A 12 26.84 -18.03 10.38
N SER A 13 27.27 -19.08 11.10
CA SER A 13 26.33 -20.05 11.66
C SER A 13 25.62 -19.48 12.90
N GLY A 14 24.41 -19.97 13.19
CA GLY A 14 23.63 -19.53 14.37
C GLY A 14 23.07 -18.12 14.23
N THR A 15 22.82 -17.48 15.36
CA THR A 15 22.19 -16.16 15.44
C THR A 15 23.02 -15.10 16.18
N ASP A 16 24.19 -15.46 16.70
CA ASP A 16 25.01 -14.56 17.54
C ASP A 16 25.48 -13.32 16.77
N TRP A 17 25.68 -13.45 15.46
CA TRP A 17 26.03 -12.34 14.56
C TRP A 17 24.97 -11.22 14.51
N LEU A 18 23.71 -11.48 14.91
CA LEU A 18 22.67 -10.47 14.99
C LEU A 18 22.90 -9.43 16.11
N ALA A 19 23.72 -9.79 17.10
CA ALA A 19 24.11 -8.90 18.18
C ALA A 19 25.38 -8.08 17.87
N GLU A 20 26.09 -8.40 16.77
CA GLU A 20 27.28 -7.70 16.35
C GLU A 20 26.93 -6.45 15.52
N ALA A 21 27.71 -5.40 15.67
CA ALA A 21 27.56 -4.21 14.84
C ALA A 21 27.97 -4.52 13.39
N SER A 22 27.16 -4.05 12.44
CA SER A 22 27.46 -4.17 11.01
C SER A 22 27.86 -2.82 10.44
N ASP A 23 28.92 -2.79 9.65
CA ASP A 23 29.33 -1.61 8.88
C ASP A 23 28.48 -1.41 7.61
N LEU A 24 27.66 -2.40 7.25
CA LEU A 24 26.78 -2.32 6.10
C LEU A 24 25.51 -1.51 6.44
N LEU A 25 25.34 -0.38 5.79
CA LEU A 25 24.13 0.44 5.82
C LEU A 25 23.38 0.29 4.49
N LEU A 26 22.10 -0.08 4.57
CA LEU A 26 21.23 -0.18 3.40
C LEU A 26 20.18 0.93 3.42
N VAL A 27 20.07 1.69 2.34
CA VAL A 27 18.95 2.59 2.10
C VAL A 27 17.89 1.80 1.36
N MET A 28 16.75 1.59 2.01
CA MET A 28 15.64 0.79 1.48
C MET A 28 14.52 1.73 1.05
N THR A 29 14.08 1.58 -0.20
CA THR A 29 12.98 2.36 -0.78
C THR A 29 12.09 1.48 -1.66
N SER A 30 10.91 1.98 -2.03
CA SER A 30 10.00 1.31 -2.95
C SER A 30 10.58 1.26 -4.37
N ALA A 31 10.29 0.18 -5.10
CA ALA A 31 10.71 -0.01 -6.48
C ALA A 31 9.67 0.57 -7.44
N ASN A 32 9.78 1.87 -7.75
CA ASN A 32 8.90 2.56 -8.70
C ASN A 32 9.57 3.84 -9.24
N PRO A 33 9.24 4.27 -10.46
CA PRO A 33 9.53 5.63 -10.90
C PRO A 33 8.79 6.65 -10.02
N HIS A 34 9.32 7.89 -9.94
CA HIS A 34 8.74 8.93 -9.10
C HIS A 34 7.27 9.21 -9.47
N GLY A 35 6.38 9.19 -8.48
CA GLY A 35 4.94 9.46 -8.65
C GLY A 35 4.13 8.34 -9.29
N GLU A 36 4.74 7.19 -9.58
CA GLU A 36 4.05 6.02 -10.14
C GLU A 36 3.86 4.91 -9.10
N PRO A 37 2.90 3.98 -9.33
CA PRO A 37 2.70 2.82 -8.46
C PRO A 37 3.91 1.89 -8.44
N LEU A 38 4.02 1.11 -7.36
CA LEU A 38 5.02 0.05 -7.18
C LEU A 38 5.04 -0.91 -8.37
N VAL A 39 6.23 -1.30 -8.77
CA VAL A 39 6.45 -2.39 -9.72
C VAL A 39 6.27 -3.73 -9.02
N ILE A 40 5.49 -4.65 -9.62
CA ILE A 40 5.22 -5.96 -9.03
C ILE A 40 5.58 -7.14 -9.93
N ALA A 41 5.63 -6.95 -11.26
CA ALA A 41 6.02 -8.00 -12.19
C ALA A 41 7.49 -7.89 -12.59
N ASN A 42 8.13 -9.04 -12.82
CA ASN A 42 9.54 -9.09 -13.24
C ASN A 42 9.79 -8.34 -14.55
N ASP A 43 8.94 -8.55 -15.56
CA ASP A 43 9.07 -7.87 -16.86
C ASP A 43 8.82 -6.36 -16.72
N GLU A 44 7.86 -5.97 -15.88
CA GLU A 44 7.61 -4.56 -15.55
C GLU A 44 8.85 -3.92 -14.91
N ALA A 45 9.53 -4.64 -13.99
CA ALA A 45 10.75 -4.15 -13.35
C ALA A 45 11.87 -3.89 -14.37
N LEU A 46 12.09 -4.81 -15.28
CA LEU A 46 13.12 -4.69 -16.31
C LEU A 46 12.88 -3.51 -17.25
N HIS A 47 11.61 -3.14 -17.49
CA HIS A 47 11.27 -2.00 -18.35
C HIS A 47 11.24 -0.66 -17.60
N ARG A 48 10.51 -0.60 -16.47
CA ARG A 48 10.23 0.67 -15.79
C ARG A 48 11.37 1.15 -14.89
N LEU A 49 12.23 0.24 -14.43
CA LEU A 49 13.35 0.60 -13.56
C LEU A 49 14.69 0.68 -14.30
N THR A 50 14.68 0.54 -15.63
CA THR A 50 15.88 0.72 -16.47
C THR A 50 16.46 2.13 -16.27
N GLY A 51 17.75 2.21 -15.96
CA GLY A 51 18.44 3.46 -15.66
C GLY A 51 18.26 3.98 -14.21
N ILE A 52 17.46 3.29 -13.39
CA ILE A 52 17.31 3.55 -11.95
C ILE A 52 18.13 2.56 -11.14
N ALA A 53 18.11 1.28 -11.53
CA ALA A 53 18.86 0.22 -10.87
C ALA A 53 19.93 -0.36 -11.79
N ASP A 54 21.10 -0.71 -11.22
CA ASP A 54 22.21 -1.34 -11.91
C ASP A 54 22.05 -2.86 -12.02
N ALA A 55 21.31 -3.47 -11.09
CA ALA A 55 21.04 -4.89 -11.06
C ALA A 55 19.66 -5.20 -10.45
N TYR A 56 19.12 -6.38 -10.82
CA TYR A 56 17.81 -6.85 -10.38
C TYR A 56 17.94 -8.22 -9.75
N LEU A 57 17.45 -8.35 -8.52
CA LEU A 57 17.23 -9.66 -7.89
C LEU A 57 15.75 -10.00 -8.04
N LEU A 58 15.46 -10.83 -9.01
CA LEU A 58 14.10 -11.26 -9.36
C LEU A 58 13.74 -12.57 -8.67
N HIS A 59 12.45 -12.90 -8.64
CA HIS A 59 11.92 -14.12 -8.08
C HIS A 59 10.78 -14.68 -8.96
N ASP A 60 10.44 -15.94 -8.78
CA ASP A 60 9.41 -16.69 -9.52
C ASP A 60 8.06 -16.74 -8.80
N ARG A 61 7.88 -15.91 -7.76
CA ARG A 61 6.65 -15.84 -6.98
C ARG A 61 5.94 -14.52 -7.24
N ASP A 62 4.74 -14.60 -7.81
CA ASP A 62 3.96 -13.42 -8.17
C ASP A 62 3.60 -12.55 -6.95
N ILE A 63 3.64 -11.25 -7.15
CA ILE A 63 3.06 -10.26 -6.24
C ILE A 63 1.64 -9.97 -6.73
N VAL A 64 0.66 -10.40 -5.97
CA VAL A 64 -0.76 -10.39 -6.39
C VAL A 64 -1.34 -8.98 -6.44
N ILE A 65 -0.92 -8.10 -5.54
CA ILE A 65 -1.40 -6.71 -5.44
C ILE A 65 -0.30 -5.77 -4.98
N ARG A 66 -0.26 -4.58 -5.53
CA ARG A 66 0.59 -3.48 -5.04
C ARG A 66 0.14 -3.07 -3.65
N CYS A 67 1.06 -3.03 -2.71
CA CYS A 67 0.78 -2.56 -1.36
C CYS A 67 2.03 -1.90 -0.77
N ASP A 68 2.01 -0.58 -0.70
CA ASP A 68 3.09 0.21 -0.10
C ASP A 68 3.05 0.15 1.43
N ASP A 69 4.05 0.71 2.08
CA ASP A 69 4.10 0.80 3.53
C ASP A 69 3.15 1.87 4.06
N SER A 70 2.55 1.59 5.21
CA SER A 70 1.79 2.60 5.94
C SER A 70 2.72 3.67 6.49
N VAL A 71 2.27 4.92 6.48
CA VAL A 71 2.97 6.04 7.10
C VAL A 71 2.10 6.56 8.23
N VAL A 72 2.62 6.46 9.44
CA VAL A 72 1.91 6.84 10.65
C VAL A 72 2.72 7.84 11.47
N ARG A 73 2.02 8.68 12.22
CA ARG A 73 2.61 9.54 13.25
C ARG A 73 2.15 9.05 14.62
N ALA A 74 3.08 8.77 15.50
CA ALA A 74 2.78 8.55 16.91
C ALA A 74 2.30 9.87 17.53
N THR A 75 1.21 9.82 18.29
CA THR A 75 0.78 10.95 19.12
C THR A 75 1.44 10.82 20.49
N PRO A 76 2.08 11.88 21.03
CA PRO A 76 2.48 11.87 22.42
C PRO A 76 1.24 11.80 23.29
N ASP A 77 1.25 10.91 24.29
CA ASP A 77 0.31 10.98 25.40
C ASP A 77 0.73 12.15 26.30
N GLU A 78 -0.21 12.98 26.69
CA GLU A 78 0.05 14.11 27.61
C GLU A 78 0.64 13.66 28.95
N ASN A 79 0.48 12.39 29.31
CA ASN A 79 1.00 11.77 30.53
C ASN A 79 2.32 11.02 30.38
N GLN A 80 3.00 11.08 29.23
CA GLN A 80 4.35 10.55 28.93
C GLN A 80 4.57 9.03 29.14
N GLU A 81 3.60 8.25 29.56
CA GLU A 81 3.83 6.83 29.87
C GLU A 81 3.57 5.86 28.71
N ASN A 82 2.84 6.28 27.66
CA ASN A 82 2.50 5.39 26.52
C ASN A 82 2.56 6.11 25.18
N TRP A 83 3.68 6.06 24.52
CA TRP A 83 3.80 6.48 23.13
C TRP A 83 2.98 5.55 22.21
N GLY A 84 2.04 6.11 21.46
CA GLY A 84 1.50 5.41 20.30
C GLY A 84 0.18 4.66 20.48
N GLN A 85 -0.67 5.00 21.45
CA GLN A 85 -1.97 4.32 21.60
C GLN A 85 -2.92 4.54 20.41
N THR A 86 -2.84 5.68 19.73
CA THR A 86 -3.68 5.93 18.55
C THR A 86 -2.84 6.58 17.44
N PRO A 87 -2.35 5.80 16.46
CA PRO A 87 -1.57 6.35 15.38
C PRO A 87 -2.43 7.23 14.46
N ILE A 88 -1.91 8.39 14.09
CA ILE A 88 -2.47 9.21 13.01
C ILE A 88 -1.93 8.67 11.69
N PHE A 89 -2.83 8.21 10.83
CA PHE A 89 -2.46 7.73 9.50
C PHE A 89 -2.24 8.90 8.54
N LEU A 90 -1.05 8.99 7.98
CA LEU A 90 -0.73 9.81 6.81
C LEU A 90 -0.99 9.02 5.52
N ARG A 91 -0.67 7.71 5.55
CA ARG A 91 -1.04 6.71 4.55
C ARG A 91 -1.42 5.42 5.27
N ARG A 92 -2.59 4.86 4.94
CA ARG A 92 -3.03 3.58 5.47
C ARG A 92 -2.86 2.52 4.39
N ALA A 93 -1.99 1.54 4.63
CA ALA A 93 -1.64 0.49 3.68
C ALA A 93 -1.23 -0.79 4.42
N ARG A 94 -0.10 -1.37 4.09
CA ARG A 94 0.41 -2.64 4.65
C ARG A 94 0.34 -2.66 6.19
N GLY A 95 -0.17 -3.77 6.71
CA GLY A 95 -0.35 -4.00 8.15
C GLY A 95 -1.68 -3.51 8.73
N TYR A 96 -2.40 -2.66 8.00
CA TYR A 96 -3.69 -2.10 8.43
C TYR A 96 -4.83 -2.36 7.46
N VAL A 97 -4.55 -2.57 6.18
CA VAL A 97 -5.56 -2.97 5.21
C VAL A 97 -5.54 -4.50 5.05
N PRO A 98 -6.69 -5.15 4.83
CA PRO A 98 -8.05 -4.63 4.71
C PRO A 98 -8.86 -4.68 6.01
N VAL A 99 -8.25 -4.44 7.18
CA VAL A 99 -9.00 -4.45 8.45
C VAL A 99 -10.15 -3.42 8.38
N PRO A 100 -11.42 -3.83 8.63
CA PRO A 100 -12.55 -2.94 8.48
C PRO A 100 -12.65 -1.93 9.62
N ILE A 101 -13.28 -0.80 9.31
CA ILE A 101 -13.77 0.17 10.29
C ILE A 101 -15.23 -0.17 10.56
N GLN A 102 -15.60 -0.34 11.83
CA GLN A 102 -16.98 -0.63 12.21
C GLN A 102 -17.84 0.63 12.13
N LEU A 103 -18.98 0.52 11.46
CA LEU A 103 -19.98 1.57 11.35
C LEU A 103 -21.09 1.41 12.40
N ALA A 104 -21.74 2.50 12.74
CA ALA A 104 -22.85 2.50 13.69
C ALA A 104 -24.07 1.76 13.14
N ASP A 105 -24.38 1.97 11.87
CA ASP A 105 -25.57 1.45 11.21
C ASP A 105 -25.24 0.50 10.07
N ASP A 106 -26.17 -0.40 9.77
CA ASP A 106 -26.13 -1.28 8.60
C ASP A 106 -26.66 -0.52 7.37
N GLY A 107 -26.12 -0.85 6.20
CA GLY A 107 -26.49 -0.18 4.97
C GLY A 107 -26.26 -1.00 3.71
N PRO A 108 -26.58 -0.44 2.53
CA PRO A 108 -26.34 -1.09 1.26
C PRO A 108 -24.85 -1.26 0.99
N THR A 109 -24.51 -2.15 0.06
CA THR A 109 -23.14 -2.29 -0.41
C THR A 109 -22.73 -1.10 -1.26
N VAL A 110 -21.76 -0.33 -0.79
CA VAL A 110 -21.29 0.91 -1.45
C VAL A 110 -19.84 0.79 -1.88
N LEU A 111 -19.53 1.21 -3.10
CA LEU A 111 -18.16 1.49 -3.54
C LEU A 111 -17.96 3.00 -3.57
N ALA A 112 -17.04 3.52 -2.75
CA ALA A 112 -16.63 4.90 -2.78
C ALA A 112 -15.25 5.02 -3.43
N LEU A 113 -15.14 5.81 -4.51
CA LEU A 113 -13.95 5.92 -5.37
C LEU A 113 -12.91 6.93 -4.86
N GLY A 114 -13.23 7.64 -3.76
CA GLY A 114 -12.30 8.61 -3.17
C GLY A 114 -12.10 9.88 -4.00
N GLY A 115 -11.16 10.71 -3.57
CA GLY A 115 -10.82 11.98 -4.23
C GLY A 115 -9.70 11.83 -5.25
N TYR A 116 -9.40 12.90 -6.00
CA TYR A 116 -8.34 12.93 -7.01
C TYR A 116 -6.93 12.83 -6.42
N LEU A 117 -6.67 13.54 -5.32
CA LEU A 117 -5.38 13.54 -4.64
C LEU A 117 -5.38 12.59 -3.45
N LYS A 118 -4.25 11.88 -3.24
CA LYS A 118 -4.09 10.93 -2.12
C LYS A 118 -5.21 9.89 -2.09
N ASN A 119 -5.57 9.41 -3.27
CA ASN A 119 -6.69 8.53 -3.46
C ASN A 119 -6.59 7.26 -2.60
N THR A 120 -7.73 6.86 -2.10
CA THR A 120 -8.06 5.58 -1.47
C THR A 120 -9.50 5.28 -1.80
N ILE A 121 -9.84 4.05 -2.08
CA ILE A 121 -11.24 3.62 -2.23
C ILE A 121 -11.74 3.02 -0.92
N CYS A 122 -13.07 2.94 -0.81
CA CYS A 122 -13.71 2.26 0.31
C CYS A 122 -14.86 1.40 -0.20
N VAL A 123 -14.95 0.16 0.30
CA VAL A 123 -16.11 -0.71 0.09
C VAL A 123 -16.83 -0.85 1.42
N ILE A 124 -18.13 -0.54 1.43
CA ILE A 124 -19.00 -0.79 2.58
C ILE A 124 -19.78 -2.08 2.32
N LYS A 125 -19.76 -2.99 3.31
CA LYS A 125 -20.51 -4.24 3.33
C LYS A 125 -21.19 -4.36 4.69
N GLY A 126 -22.49 -4.14 4.73
CA GLY A 126 -23.22 -4.12 5.98
C GLY A 126 -22.72 -3.00 6.91
N ARG A 127 -22.19 -3.39 8.06
CA ARG A 127 -21.65 -2.48 9.08
C ARG A 127 -20.12 -2.33 9.01
N GLU A 128 -19.49 -2.77 7.96
CA GLU A 128 -18.03 -2.78 7.83
C GLU A 128 -17.59 -1.93 6.64
N ALA A 129 -16.68 -0.98 6.88
CA ALA A 129 -16.07 -0.16 5.85
C ALA A 129 -14.62 -0.61 5.63
N PHE A 130 -14.34 -1.15 4.46
CA PHE A 130 -13.03 -1.64 4.04
C PHE A 130 -12.33 -0.59 3.19
N LEU A 131 -11.37 0.12 3.76
CA LEU A 131 -10.53 1.03 3.01
C LEU A 131 -9.44 0.26 2.27
N SER A 132 -9.16 0.67 1.04
CA SER A 132 -8.00 0.18 0.31
C SER A 132 -6.69 0.74 0.88
N GLN A 133 -5.57 0.18 0.40
CA GLN A 133 -4.28 0.85 0.53
C GLN A 133 -4.29 2.20 -0.18
N HIS A 134 -3.33 3.06 0.18
CA HIS A 134 -3.12 4.33 -0.48
C HIS A 134 -2.75 4.12 -1.96
N ILE A 135 -3.49 4.77 -2.85
CA ILE A 135 -3.29 4.73 -4.30
C ILE A 135 -2.42 5.91 -4.73
N GLY A 136 -2.74 7.11 -4.27
CA GLY A 136 -1.99 8.32 -4.58
C GLY A 136 -2.76 9.33 -5.42
N GLY A 137 -2.06 10.20 -6.13
CA GLY A 137 -2.67 11.13 -7.07
C GLY A 137 -3.06 10.44 -8.37
N LEU A 138 -4.23 10.78 -8.92
CA LEU A 138 -4.75 10.20 -10.17
C LEU A 138 -4.36 11.04 -11.39
N ASP A 139 -3.14 11.56 -11.41
CA ASP A 139 -2.62 12.49 -12.41
C ASP A 139 -1.85 11.81 -13.55
N ASN A 140 -1.73 10.49 -13.52
CA ASN A 140 -1.08 9.71 -14.57
C ASN A 140 -1.80 8.37 -14.81
N ALA A 141 -1.58 7.81 -16.00
CA ALA A 141 -2.24 6.57 -16.44
C ALA A 141 -1.92 5.36 -15.55
N ALA A 142 -0.72 5.28 -14.98
CA ALA A 142 -0.33 4.17 -14.12
C ALA A 142 -1.10 4.20 -12.79
N ALA A 143 -1.32 5.39 -12.21
CA ALA A 143 -2.13 5.55 -11.00
C ALA A 143 -3.61 5.26 -11.26
N ILE A 144 -4.14 5.62 -12.43
CA ILE A 144 -5.50 5.28 -12.83
C ILE A 144 -5.66 3.76 -12.98
N GLY A 145 -4.73 3.11 -13.67
CA GLY A 145 -4.71 1.64 -13.77
C GLY A 145 -4.62 0.96 -12.40
N PHE A 146 -3.86 1.54 -11.46
CA PHE A 146 -3.78 1.04 -10.10
C PHE A 146 -5.09 1.24 -9.31
N LEU A 147 -5.84 2.32 -9.56
CA LEU A 147 -7.20 2.49 -9.04
C LEU A 147 -8.12 1.36 -9.53
N GLU A 148 -8.11 1.06 -10.83
CA GLU A 148 -8.91 -0.02 -11.44
C GLU A 148 -8.56 -1.40 -10.88
N GLU A 149 -7.25 -1.71 -10.77
CA GLU A 149 -6.75 -2.93 -10.14
C GLU A 149 -7.25 -3.05 -8.69
N THR A 150 -7.18 -1.95 -7.94
CA THR A 150 -7.58 -1.92 -6.52
C THR A 150 -9.07 -2.13 -6.35
N VAL A 151 -9.90 -1.50 -7.19
CA VAL A 151 -11.36 -1.70 -7.20
C VAL A 151 -11.68 -3.16 -7.48
N THR A 152 -11.14 -3.71 -8.57
CA THR A 152 -11.38 -5.10 -8.99
C THR A 152 -10.97 -6.08 -7.89
N HIS A 153 -9.77 -5.89 -7.33
CA HIS A 153 -9.24 -6.76 -6.29
C HIS A 153 -10.07 -6.71 -5.00
N LEU A 154 -10.41 -5.52 -4.53
CA LEU A 154 -11.14 -5.35 -3.26
C LEU A 154 -12.56 -5.92 -3.35
N LEU A 155 -13.26 -5.70 -4.47
CA LEU A 155 -14.57 -6.29 -4.71
C LEU A 155 -14.51 -7.82 -4.79
N ALA A 156 -13.46 -8.38 -5.41
CA ALA A 156 -13.27 -9.82 -5.53
C ALA A 156 -12.99 -10.48 -4.18
N ILE A 157 -12.08 -9.93 -3.35
CA ILE A 157 -11.75 -10.54 -2.05
C ILE A 157 -12.89 -10.43 -1.02
N LEU A 158 -13.72 -9.38 -1.14
CA LEU A 158 -14.89 -9.22 -0.27
C LEU A 158 -16.11 -10.00 -0.78
N ASP A 159 -16.04 -10.52 -2.00
CA ASP A 159 -17.12 -11.21 -2.70
C ASP A 159 -18.43 -10.38 -2.69
N VAL A 160 -18.35 -9.16 -3.21
CA VAL A 160 -19.49 -8.23 -3.24
C VAL A 160 -19.66 -7.56 -4.60
N ARG A 161 -20.91 -7.16 -4.87
CA ARG A 161 -21.27 -6.26 -5.97
C ARG A 161 -21.86 -5.00 -5.38
N PRO A 162 -21.31 -3.81 -5.69
CA PRO A 162 -21.85 -2.55 -5.19
C PRO A 162 -23.28 -2.31 -5.68
N GLU A 163 -24.14 -1.89 -4.77
CA GLU A 163 -25.48 -1.41 -5.08
C GLU A 163 -25.47 0.09 -5.39
N LEU A 164 -24.52 0.81 -4.77
CA LEU A 164 -24.31 2.24 -4.95
C LEU A 164 -22.83 2.53 -5.19
N ILE A 165 -22.58 3.56 -6.00
CA ILE A 165 -21.25 4.10 -6.24
C ILE A 165 -21.21 5.56 -5.80
N ALA A 166 -20.28 5.89 -4.92
CA ALA A 166 -20.00 7.26 -4.48
C ALA A 166 -18.70 7.75 -5.13
N HIS A 167 -18.77 8.87 -5.84
CA HIS A 167 -17.62 9.48 -6.51
C HIS A 167 -17.64 11.00 -6.36
N ASP A 168 -16.52 11.65 -6.71
CA ASP A 168 -16.43 13.10 -6.74
C ASP A 168 -17.36 13.67 -7.83
N LEU A 169 -17.90 14.87 -7.61
CA LEU A 169 -18.78 15.53 -8.57
C LEU A 169 -18.03 16.21 -9.73
N HIS A 170 -16.69 16.26 -9.69
CA HIS A 170 -15.93 16.90 -10.76
C HIS A 170 -15.98 16.05 -12.04
N PRO A 171 -16.48 16.60 -13.16
CA PRO A 171 -16.76 15.81 -14.37
C PRO A 171 -15.50 15.25 -15.04
N ASP A 172 -14.33 15.89 -14.86
CA ASP A 172 -13.11 15.51 -15.54
C ASP A 172 -12.19 14.60 -14.69
N PHE A 173 -12.62 14.20 -13.49
CA PHE A 173 -11.80 13.30 -12.68
C PHE A 173 -11.88 11.85 -13.20
N PRO A 174 -10.75 11.15 -13.28
CA PRO A 174 -10.73 9.74 -13.70
C PRO A 174 -11.67 8.86 -12.89
N SER A 175 -11.79 9.10 -11.59
CA SER A 175 -12.71 8.38 -10.71
C SER A 175 -14.20 8.63 -11.02
N THR A 176 -14.54 9.67 -11.79
CA THR A 176 -15.91 9.94 -12.25
C THR A 176 -16.24 9.16 -13.53
N HIS A 177 -15.21 8.76 -14.29
CA HIS A 177 -15.34 8.04 -15.55
C HIS A 177 -15.14 6.52 -15.43
N LEU A 178 -14.77 6.03 -14.27
CA LEU A 178 -14.57 4.61 -13.97
C LEU A 178 -15.93 3.90 -13.85
#